data_d090d0d5b53d3a06091b4afabe7754fc
#
_entry.id   d090d0d5b53d3a06091b4afabe7754fc
#
_cell.length_a   1.000
_cell.length_b   1.000
_cell.length_c   1.000
_cell.angle_alpha   90.00
_cell.angle_beta   90.00
_cell.angle_gamma   90.00
#
_symmetry.space_group_name_H-M   'P 1'
#
loop_
_entity.id
_entity.type
_entity.pdbx_description
1 polymer ?
#
loop_
_entity_poly.entity_id
_entity_poly.type
_entity_poly.pdbx_seq_one_letter_code
_entity_poly.pdbx_strand_id
1 'polypeptide(L)'
;FPFTLRMMGGYNILNATAAIAVCAQLKIPMEKITEAMGCFKGVRGRCEIIPTGKDFFIVCDYAHSPDALENMLPSIKENTEGRLICLFGCGGDRDRTKRPLMAKAAAQFADYLIVTSDNPRNEDPDAIIDEIMTGLEGSDVPCDRITDRKEAIFHAVRIARKGDVIVLAGKGHEDYQVLAGNVHIHFDEREICAQALDLLDKISMTVEEMAQACKGSCANIPDTSIKIAADRIKSDSRKILHPRHC
;
A
#
# COMPACT_ATOMS: atom_id res chain seq x y z
N PHE A 1 15.37 -31.29 -2.47
CA PHE A 1 15.05 -30.98 -1.06
C PHE A 1 13.86 -30.04 -1.02
N PRO A 2 12.79 -30.34 -0.26
CA PRO A 2 11.72 -29.42 0.00
C PRO A 2 12.22 -28.30 0.93
N PHE A 3 11.81 -27.06 0.65
CA PHE A 3 12.06 -25.92 1.53
C PHE A 3 10.81 -25.04 1.59
N THR A 4 10.66 -24.29 2.68
CA THR A 4 9.59 -23.32 2.86
C THR A 4 10.14 -21.93 2.65
N LEU A 5 9.47 -21.13 1.81
CA LEU A 5 9.78 -19.73 1.59
C LEU A 5 8.64 -18.87 2.15
N ARG A 6 8.98 -17.89 2.99
CA ARG A 6 8.02 -16.97 3.61
C ARG A 6 7.82 -15.68 2.82
N MET A 7 8.10 -15.72 1.53
CA MET A 7 7.96 -14.58 0.62
C MET A 7 6.90 -14.88 -0.44
N MET A 8 6.12 -13.89 -0.77
CA MET A 8 5.10 -13.97 -1.81
C MET A 8 5.73 -13.86 -3.20
N GLY A 9 5.06 -14.42 -4.22
CA GLY A 9 5.41 -14.28 -5.62
C GLY A 9 6.33 -15.36 -6.19
N GLY A 10 5.94 -15.90 -7.36
CA GLY A 10 6.67 -16.95 -8.06
C GLY A 10 8.12 -16.57 -8.41
N TYR A 11 8.41 -15.30 -8.67
CA TYR A 11 9.76 -14.80 -8.92
C TYR A 11 10.68 -14.95 -7.68
N ASN A 12 10.14 -14.96 -6.46
CA ASN A 12 10.92 -15.22 -5.25
C ASN A 12 11.32 -16.68 -5.12
N ILE A 13 10.58 -17.61 -5.73
CA ILE A 13 11.01 -19.00 -5.84
C ILE A 13 12.26 -19.10 -6.70
N LEU A 14 12.31 -18.39 -7.83
CA LEU A 14 13.51 -18.33 -8.69
C LEU A 14 14.70 -17.70 -7.97
N ASN A 15 14.47 -16.59 -7.26
CA ASN A 15 15.50 -15.93 -6.47
C ASN A 15 16.05 -16.86 -5.37
N ALA A 16 15.18 -17.55 -4.64
CA ALA A 16 15.55 -18.53 -3.64
C ALA A 16 16.33 -19.70 -4.25
N THR A 17 15.87 -20.22 -5.40
CA THR A 17 16.56 -21.30 -6.12
C THR A 17 17.97 -20.88 -6.53
N ALA A 18 18.15 -19.66 -7.04
CA ALA A 18 19.46 -19.12 -7.39
C ALA A 18 20.37 -19.03 -6.16
N ALA A 19 19.87 -18.53 -5.02
CA ALA A 19 20.60 -18.44 -3.78
C ALA A 19 21.02 -19.83 -3.27
N ILE A 20 20.08 -20.79 -3.30
CA ILE A 20 20.37 -22.20 -2.93
C ILE A 20 21.47 -22.80 -3.82
N ALA A 21 21.38 -22.57 -5.14
CA ALA A 21 22.39 -23.07 -6.09
C ALA A 21 23.78 -22.52 -5.78
N VAL A 22 23.90 -21.21 -5.49
CA VAL A 22 25.17 -20.59 -5.10
C VAL A 22 25.70 -21.19 -3.79
N CYS A 23 24.85 -21.33 -2.77
CA CYS A 23 25.24 -21.92 -1.49
C CYS A 23 25.70 -23.38 -1.65
N ALA A 24 25.03 -24.16 -2.50
CA ALA A 24 25.40 -25.53 -2.81
C ALA A 24 26.75 -25.61 -3.51
N GLN A 25 27.08 -24.71 -4.45
CA GLN A 25 28.38 -24.62 -5.09
C GLN A 25 29.47 -24.24 -4.11
N LEU A 26 29.16 -23.45 -3.09
CA LEU A 26 30.06 -23.13 -1.98
C LEU A 26 30.17 -24.29 -0.96
N LYS A 27 29.59 -25.46 -1.26
CA LYS A 27 29.61 -26.68 -0.42
C LYS A 27 29.01 -26.46 0.98
N ILE A 28 28.04 -25.52 1.12
CA ILE A 28 27.27 -25.37 2.35
C ILE A 28 26.33 -26.58 2.47
N PRO A 29 26.25 -27.27 3.61
CA PRO A 29 25.36 -28.39 3.81
C PRO A 29 23.89 -28.02 3.52
N MET A 30 23.17 -28.88 2.81
CA MET A 30 21.79 -28.62 2.39
C MET A 30 20.85 -28.42 3.57
N GLU A 31 21.08 -29.09 4.68
CA GLU A 31 20.32 -28.94 5.92
C GLU A 31 20.40 -27.51 6.45
N LYS A 32 21.58 -26.90 6.44
CA LYS A 32 21.78 -25.50 6.84
C LYS A 32 21.13 -24.51 5.88
N ILE A 33 21.18 -24.80 4.56
CA ILE A 33 20.50 -23.98 3.55
C ILE A 33 18.99 -24.01 3.77
N THR A 34 18.42 -25.20 3.98
CA THR A 34 16.97 -25.38 4.18
C THR A 34 16.50 -24.71 5.47
N GLU A 35 17.27 -24.84 6.57
CA GLU A 35 17.00 -24.15 7.84
C GLU A 35 17.01 -22.62 7.66
N ALA A 36 18.07 -22.09 7.01
CA ALA A 36 18.18 -20.65 6.75
C ALA A 36 17.01 -20.11 5.91
N MET A 37 16.63 -20.84 4.86
CA MET A 37 15.48 -20.46 4.02
C MET A 37 14.18 -20.44 4.80
N GLY A 38 13.94 -21.40 5.70
CA GLY A 38 12.76 -21.44 6.57
C GLY A 38 12.68 -20.28 7.59
N CYS A 39 13.86 -19.75 8.00
CA CYS A 39 13.95 -18.63 8.92
C CYS A 39 13.98 -17.26 8.22
N PHE A 40 14.22 -17.24 6.91
CA PHE A 40 14.36 -16.01 6.14
C PHE A 40 13.04 -15.25 6.04
N LYS A 41 13.04 -14.02 6.54
CA LYS A 41 11.83 -13.18 6.62
C LYS A 41 11.60 -12.32 5.37
N GLY A 42 12.45 -12.41 4.36
CA GLY A 42 12.43 -11.58 3.18
C GLY A 42 13.46 -10.44 3.22
N VAL A 43 13.45 -9.63 2.18
CA VAL A 43 14.32 -8.47 2.02
C VAL A 43 13.49 -7.21 2.22
N ARG A 44 14.01 -6.25 2.98
CA ARG A 44 13.37 -4.95 3.20
C ARG A 44 12.99 -4.31 1.87
N GLY A 45 11.73 -3.92 1.72
CA GLY A 45 11.20 -3.28 0.52
C GLY A 45 11.10 -4.18 -0.72
N ARG A 46 11.05 -5.51 -0.53
CA ARG A 46 10.81 -6.50 -1.60
C ARG A 46 9.66 -7.40 -1.21
N CYS A 47 8.45 -7.07 -1.63
CA CYS A 47 7.19 -7.68 -1.16
C CYS A 47 7.17 -7.83 0.37
N GLU A 48 7.65 -6.81 1.05
CA GLU A 48 7.72 -6.79 2.51
C GLU A 48 6.33 -6.56 3.09
N ILE A 49 5.86 -7.50 3.91
CA ILE A 49 4.58 -7.37 4.60
C ILE A 49 4.78 -6.50 5.85
N ILE A 50 4.09 -5.37 5.90
CA ILE A 50 4.06 -4.49 7.08
C ILE A 50 2.93 -4.97 7.99
N PRO A 51 3.22 -5.35 9.26
CA PRO A 51 2.20 -5.78 10.20
C PRO A 51 1.18 -4.65 10.47
N THR A 52 -0.10 -4.94 10.26
CA THR A 52 -1.18 -3.96 10.50
C THR A 52 -1.92 -4.16 11.81
N GLY A 53 -1.97 -5.39 12.32
CA GLY A 53 -2.85 -5.75 13.43
C GLY A 53 -4.35 -5.64 13.07
N LYS A 54 -4.68 -5.56 11.77
CA LYS A 54 -6.03 -5.41 11.21
C LYS A 54 -6.36 -6.56 10.27
N ASP A 55 -7.60 -6.59 9.79
CA ASP A 55 -8.09 -7.58 8.84
C ASP A 55 -7.72 -7.26 7.37
N PHE A 56 -6.69 -6.45 7.14
CA PHE A 56 -6.12 -6.14 5.83
C PHE A 56 -4.60 -6.16 5.88
N PHE A 57 -3.95 -6.22 4.73
CA PHE A 57 -2.50 -6.28 4.62
C PHE A 57 -1.93 -5.05 3.94
N ILE A 58 -0.68 -4.70 4.29
CA ILE A 58 0.12 -3.69 3.59
C ILE A 58 1.40 -4.37 3.11
N VAL A 59 1.71 -4.20 1.83
CA VAL A 59 2.92 -4.71 1.19
C VAL A 59 3.73 -3.54 0.67
N CYS A 60 5.00 -3.46 1.03
CA CYS A 60 5.94 -2.45 0.52
C CYS A 60 6.90 -3.10 -0.48
N ASP A 61 7.00 -2.52 -1.68
CA ASP A 61 7.86 -3.04 -2.75
C ASP A 61 8.58 -1.92 -3.52
N TYR A 62 9.74 -2.26 -4.07
CA TYR A 62 10.55 -1.36 -4.89
C TYR A 62 10.13 -1.31 -6.36
N ALA A 63 9.02 -1.92 -6.75
CA ALA A 63 8.51 -1.92 -8.12
C ALA A 63 8.25 -0.47 -8.59
N HIS A 64 9.09 0.00 -9.52
CA HIS A 64 9.09 1.36 -10.04
C HIS A 64 9.19 1.41 -11.58
N SER A 65 8.83 0.31 -12.24
CA SER A 65 8.72 0.17 -13.69
C SER A 65 7.45 -0.59 -14.07
N PRO A 66 6.95 -0.45 -15.31
CA PRO A 66 5.79 -1.20 -15.77
C PRO A 66 5.97 -2.71 -15.59
N ASP A 67 7.07 -3.28 -16.06
CA ASP A 67 7.38 -4.71 -15.97
C ASP A 67 7.39 -5.20 -14.52
N ALA A 68 7.90 -4.38 -13.58
CA ALA A 68 7.93 -4.74 -12.17
C ALA A 68 6.52 -4.83 -11.59
N LEU A 69 5.62 -3.90 -11.94
CA LEU A 69 4.21 -3.94 -11.54
C LEU A 69 3.49 -5.14 -12.15
N GLU A 70 3.70 -5.41 -13.45
CA GLU A 70 3.11 -6.55 -14.18
C GLU A 70 3.55 -7.90 -13.62
N ASN A 71 4.73 -7.99 -13.04
CA ASN A 71 5.21 -9.22 -12.41
C ASN A 71 4.75 -9.36 -10.94
N MET A 72 4.65 -8.25 -10.21
CA MET A 72 4.36 -8.28 -8.78
C MET A 72 2.85 -8.32 -8.50
N LEU A 73 2.06 -7.44 -9.12
CA LEU A 73 0.64 -7.28 -8.80
C LEU A 73 -0.19 -8.54 -9.02
N PRO A 74 -0.02 -9.33 -10.12
CA PRO A 74 -0.75 -10.58 -10.29
C PRO A 74 -0.53 -11.56 -9.14
N SER A 75 0.73 -11.72 -8.71
CA SER A 75 1.08 -12.64 -7.62
C SER A 75 0.46 -12.26 -6.28
N ILE A 76 0.29 -10.96 -6.05
CA ILE A 76 -0.41 -10.47 -4.84
C ILE A 76 -1.92 -10.64 -5.03
N LYS A 77 -2.46 -10.31 -6.21
CA LYS A 77 -3.88 -10.40 -6.53
C LYS A 77 -4.43 -11.82 -6.34
N GLU A 78 -3.70 -12.84 -6.78
CA GLU A 78 -4.08 -14.26 -6.63
C GLU A 78 -4.32 -14.66 -5.17
N ASN A 79 -3.68 -13.96 -4.22
CA ASN A 79 -3.79 -14.24 -2.79
C ASN A 79 -4.59 -13.17 -2.03
N THR A 80 -5.28 -12.27 -2.72
CA THR A 80 -6.07 -11.18 -2.15
C THR A 80 -7.54 -11.56 -2.10
N GLU A 81 -8.10 -11.65 -0.90
CA GLU A 81 -9.54 -11.97 -0.70
C GLU A 81 -10.44 -10.76 -0.99
N GLY A 82 -9.97 -9.55 -0.70
CA GLY A 82 -10.66 -8.29 -0.93
C GLY A 82 -10.17 -7.56 -2.17
N ARG A 83 -10.04 -6.24 -2.06
CA ARG A 83 -9.50 -5.39 -3.14
C ARG A 83 -7.98 -5.35 -3.08
N LEU A 84 -7.35 -5.33 -4.25
CA LEU A 84 -5.96 -4.93 -4.41
C LEU A 84 -5.91 -3.40 -4.64
N ILE A 85 -5.40 -2.66 -3.66
CA ILE A 85 -5.22 -1.21 -3.72
C ILE A 85 -3.76 -0.94 -4.04
N CYS A 86 -3.45 -0.36 -5.20
CA CYS A 86 -2.08 -0.05 -5.59
C CYS A 86 -1.80 1.45 -5.48
N LEU A 87 -0.89 1.81 -4.58
CA LEU A 87 -0.38 3.17 -4.39
C LEU A 87 0.99 3.27 -5.03
N PHE A 88 1.16 4.17 -6.00
CA PHE A 88 2.42 4.37 -6.69
C PHE A 88 2.61 5.78 -7.19
N GLY A 89 3.85 6.11 -7.52
CA GLY A 89 4.24 7.35 -8.16
C GLY A 89 5.45 7.14 -9.07
N CYS A 90 5.87 8.21 -9.74
CA CYS A 90 7.07 8.20 -10.57
C CYS A 90 8.07 9.27 -10.13
N GLY A 91 9.36 8.97 -10.28
CA GLY A 91 10.41 9.95 -10.00
C GLY A 91 10.52 11.01 -11.08
N GLY A 92 10.80 12.26 -10.66
CA GLY A 92 11.22 13.34 -11.54
C GLY A 92 12.67 13.18 -12.00
N ASP A 93 13.06 13.93 -13.04
CA ASP A 93 14.37 13.85 -13.71
C ASP A 93 14.72 12.39 -14.12
N ARG A 94 13.73 11.67 -14.60
CA ARG A 94 13.81 10.27 -15.05
C ARG A 94 13.02 10.09 -16.34
N ASP A 95 13.05 8.88 -16.88
CA ASP A 95 12.30 8.52 -18.08
C ASP A 95 10.80 8.79 -17.88
N ARG A 96 10.28 9.77 -18.63
CA ARG A 96 8.88 10.19 -18.60
C ARG A 96 7.96 9.23 -19.33
N THR A 97 8.50 8.49 -20.33
CA THR A 97 7.69 7.59 -21.16
C THR A 97 7.09 6.43 -20.37
N LYS A 98 7.73 6.03 -19.27
CA LYS A 98 7.22 4.98 -18.39
C LYS A 98 6.02 5.43 -17.53
N ARG A 99 5.77 6.74 -17.33
CA ARG A 99 4.73 7.25 -16.44
C ARG A 99 3.34 6.72 -16.80
N PRO A 100 2.84 6.93 -18.03
CA PRO A 100 1.55 6.35 -18.44
C PRO A 100 1.57 4.82 -18.52
N LEU A 101 2.71 4.21 -18.82
CA LEU A 101 2.82 2.75 -18.89
C LEU A 101 2.69 2.11 -17.51
N MET A 102 3.23 2.73 -16.46
CA MET A 102 3.04 2.27 -15.08
C MET A 102 1.58 2.32 -14.65
N ALA A 103 0.86 3.38 -15.03
CA ALA A 103 -0.57 3.49 -14.76
C ALA A 103 -1.36 2.38 -15.47
N LYS A 104 -1.07 2.11 -16.74
CA LYS A 104 -1.69 1.01 -17.50
C LYS A 104 -1.41 -0.34 -16.86
N ALA A 105 -0.15 -0.60 -16.49
CA ALA A 105 0.24 -1.84 -15.85
C ALA A 105 -0.48 -2.03 -14.49
N ALA A 106 -0.57 -0.99 -13.67
CA ALA A 106 -1.27 -1.04 -12.39
C ALA A 106 -2.78 -1.29 -12.59
N ALA A 107 -3.42 -0.63 -13.56
CA ALA A 107 -4.85 -0.74 -13.83
C ALA A 107 -5.28 -2.12 -14.34
N GLN A 108 -4.36 -2.93 -14.86
CA GLN A 108 -4.68 -4.30 -15.29
C GLN A 108 -5.00 -5.24 -14.12
N PHE A 109 -4.47 -4.97 -12.94
CA PHE A 109 -4.51 -5.93 -11.82
C PHE A 109 -5.13 -5.35 -10.55
N ALA A 110 -5.01 -4.04 -10.33
CA ALA A 110 -5.54 -3.39 -9.14
C ALA A 110 -7.04 -3.10 -9.28
N ASP A 111 -7.78 -3.22 -8.17
CA ASP A 111 -9.18 -2.84 -8.08
C ASP A 111 -9.35 -1.35 -7.71
N TYR A 112 -8.29 -0.74 -7.20
CA TYR A 112 -8.26 0.66 -6.81
C TYR A 112 -6.84 1.22 -6.94
N LEU A 113 -6.70 2.41 -7.46
CA LEU A 113 -5.43 3.08 -7.64
C LEU A 113 -5.33 4.34 -6.78
N ILE A 114 -4.14 4.60 -6.27
CA ILE A 114 -3.81 5.88 -5.64
C ILE A 114 -2.51 6.36 -6.29
N VAL A 115 -2.62 7.41 -7.10
CA VAL A 115 -1.47 8.02 -7.77
C VAL A 115 -0.96 9.18 -6.93
N THR A 116 0.34 9.15 -6.62
CA THR A 116 0.97 10.08 -5.69
C THR A 116 2.39 10.45 -6.13
N SER A 117 3.02 11.38 -5.40
CA SER A 117 4.43 11.70 -5.59
C SER A 117 5.34 10.55 -5.12
N ASP A 118 6.49 10.42 -5.76
CA ASP A 118 7.61 9.60 -5.29
C ASP A 118 8.79 10.53 -4.92
N ASN A 119 9.85 10.57 -5.70
CA ASN A 119 10.97 11.50 -5.61
C ASN A 119 10.83 12.55 -6.71
N PRO A 120 10.14 13.68 -6.50
CA PRO A 120 9.85 14.64 -7.58
C PRO A 120 11.10 15.33 -8.11
N ARG A 121 12.17 15.41 -7.30
CA ARG A 121 13.40 16.10 -7.64
C ARG A 121 13.11 17.53 -8.09
N ASN A 122 13.57 17.93 -9.28
CA ASN A 122 13.38 19.29 -9.78
C ASN A 122 12.09 19.46 -10.61
N GLU A 123 11.32 18.40 -10.81
CA GLU A 123 10.03 18.50 -11.50
C GLU A 123 8.89 18.80 -10.52
N ASP A 124 7.84 19.45 -11.03
CA ASP A 124 6.60 19.63 -10.29
C ASP A 124 5.92 18.26 -10.07
N PRO A 125 5.66 17.85 -8.81
CA PRO A 125 5.03 16.56 -8.53
C PRO A 125 3.63 16.44 -9.15
N ASP A 126 2.87 17.51 -9.26
CA ASP A 126 1.55 17.49 -9.89
C ASP A 126 1.66 17.27 -11.40
N ALA A 127 2.65 17.86 -12.07
CA ALA A 127 2.91 17.60 -13.49
C ALA A 127 3.31 16.15 -13.75
N ILE A 128 4.09 15.53 -12.84
CA ILE A 128 4.42 14.10 -12.92
C ILE A 128 3.17 13.25 -12.82
N ILE A 129 2.29 13.58 -11.88
CA ILE A 129 1.03 12.85 -11.67
C ILE A 129 0.12 13.02 -12.90
N ASP A 130 0.03 14.21 -13.50
CA ASP A 130 -0.75 14.45 -14.71
C ASP A 130 -0.30 13.53 -15.85
N GLU A 131 1.01 13.34 -16.04
CA GLU A 131 1.52 12.41 -17.04
C GLU A 131 1.20 10.94 -16.71
N ILE A 132 1.22 10.56 -15.44
CA ILE A 132 0.80 9.21 -15.03
C ILE A 132 -0.67 9.00 -15.37
N MET A 133 -1.52 9.99 -15.05
CA MET A 133 -2.98 9.91 -15.26
C MET A 133 -3.38 9.73 -16.73
N THR A 134 -2.56 10.19 -17.69
CA THR A 134 -2.84 9.93 -19.11
C THR A 134 -2.88 8.44 -19.45
N GLY A 135 -2.20 7.61 -18.67
CA GLY A 135 -2.22 6.15 -18.81
C GLY A 135 -3.52 5.50 -18.37
N LEU A 136 -4.38 6.22 -17.65
CA LEU A 136 -5.67 5.74 -17.17
C LEU A 136 -6.85 6.20 -18.06
N GLU A 137 -6.60 6.93 -19.14
CA GLU A 137 -7.63 7.33 -20.07
C GLU A 137 -8.35 6.09 -20.65
N GLY A 138 -9.66 6.05 -20.46
CA GLY A 138 -10.50 4.91 -20.85
C GLY A 138 -10.47 3.71 -19.89
N SER A 139 -9.84 3.83 -18.73
CA SER A 139 -9.88 2.81 -17.67
C SER A 139 -11.07 3.06 -16.72
N ASP A 140 -11.78 1.99 -16.37
CA ASP A 140 -12.88 2.03 -15.39
C ASP A 140 -12.40 1.82 -13.95
N VAL A 141 -11.09 1.62 -13.73
CA VAL A 141 -10.52 1.41 -12.39
C VAL A 141 -10.60 2.71 -11.59
N PRO A 142 -11.25 2.71 -10.42
CA PRO A 142 -11.29 3.88 -9.55
C PRO A 142 -9.88 4.34 -9.17
N CYS A 143 -9.63 5.64 -9.25
CA CYS A 143 -8.32 6.21 -8.98
C CYS A 143 -8.43 7.52 -8.21
N ASP A 144 -7.72 7.63 -7.10
CA ASP A 144 -7.51 8.89 -6.40
C ASP A 144 -6.14 9.48 -6.76
N ARG A 145 -6.13 10.81 -6.88
CA ARG A 145 -4.92 11.61 -7.06
C ARG A 145 -4.62 12.35 -5.76
N ILE A 146 -3.51 12.02 -5.11
CA ILE A 146 -3.10 12.64 -3.84
C ILE A 146 -1.61 12.92 -3.91
N THR A 147 -1.23 14.18 -4.08
CA THR A 147 0.16 14.58 -4.34
C THR A 147 1.09 14.27 -3.18
N ASP A 148 0.67 14.56 -1.94
CA ASP A 148 1.45 14.20 -0.75
C ASP A 148 1.38 12.69 -0.51
N ARG A 149 2.52 12.00 -0.60
CA ARG A 149 2.59 10.54 -0.43
C ARG A 149 2.24 10.08 0.99
N LYS A 150 2.52 10.89 2.00
CA LYS A 150 2.11 10.59 3.37
C LYS A 150 0.60 10.58 3.48
N GLU A 151 -0.05 11.61 2.99
CA GLU A 151 -1.52 11.70 2.97
C GLU A 151 -2.14 10.59 2.10
N ALA A 152 -1.48 10.20 1.00
CA ALA A 152 -1.90 9.09 0.17
C ALA A 152 -1.89 7.75 0.94
N ILE A 153 -0.84 7.49 1.75
CA ILE A 153 -0.75 6.30 2.61
C ILE A 153 -1.82 6.33 3.70
N PHE A 154 -2.02 7.49 4.36
CA PHE A 154 -3.09 7.67 5.35
C PHE A 154 -4.47 7.41 4.72
N HIS A 155 -4.69 7.91 3.51
CA HIS A 155 -5.93 7.66 2.76
C HIS A 155 -6.10 6.17 2.44
N ALA A 156 -5.06 5.49 1.93
CA ALA A 156 -5.10 4.06 1.63
C ALA A 156 -5.49 3.23 2.86
N VAL A 157 -4.86 3.50 4.02
CA VAL A 157 -5.16 2.83 5.29
C VAL A 157 -6.61 3.09 5.74
N ARG A 158 -7.09 4.32 5.57
CA ARG A 158 -8.45 4.71 5.96
C ARG A 158 -9.55 4.04 5.13
N ILE A 159 -9.33 3.85 3.81
CA ILE A 159 -10.32 3.24 2.92
C ILE A 159 -10.24 1.70 2.90
N ALA A 160 -9.20 1.12 3.51
CA ALA A 160 -9.01 -0.32 3.57
C ALA A 160 -10.15 -1.03 4.30
N ARG A 161 -10.50 -2.21 3.81
CA ARG A 161 -11.53 -3.08 4.35
C ARG A 161 -10.95 -4.45 4.62
N LYS A 162 -11.72 -5.27 5.33
CA LYS A 162 -11.35 -6.66 5.56
C LYS A 162 -11.01 -7.39 4.25
N GLY A 163 -9.89 -8.08 4.24
CA GLY A 163 -9.39 -8.85 3.10
C GLY A 163 -8.65 -8.03 2.05
N ASP A 164 -8.63 -6.68 2.15
CA ASP A 164 -7.89 -5.83 1.21
C ASP A 164 -6.39 -6.00 1.37
N VAL A 165 -5.67 -5.78 0.27
CA VAL A 165 -4.20 -5.65 0.26
C VAL A 165 -3.84 -4.30 -0.32
N ILE A 166 -3.13 -3.49 0.45
CA ILE A 166 -2.54 -2.23 0.01
C ILE A 166 -1.11 -2.50 -0.43
N VAL A 167 -0.77 -2.16 -1.67
CA VAL A 167 0.59 -2.22 -2.20
C VAL A 167 1.15 -0.82 -2.28
N LEU A 168 2.24 -0.56 -1.54
CA LEU A 168 3.04 0.65 -1.64
C LEU A 168 4.20 0.37 -2.59
N ALA A 169 4.06 0.81 -3.84
CA ALA A 169 5.03 0.55 -4.90
C ALA A 169 5.93 1.78 -5.15
N GLY A 170 7.21 1.50 -5.40
CA GLY A 170 8.22 2.46 -5.83
C GLY A 170 9.39 2.63 -4.87
N LYS A 171 9.13 2.95 -3.60
CA LYS A 171 10.19 3.26 -2.62
C LYS A 171 10.89 2.03 -2.04
N GLY A 172 10.13 0.98 -1.75
CA GLY A 172 10.70 -0.24 -1.19
C GLY A 172 11.52 0.02 0.07
N HIS A 173 12.84 -0.10 0.00
CA HIS A 173 13.74 0.08 1.13
C HIS A 173 14.16 1.53 1.39
N GLU A 174 13.83 2.48 0.50
CA GLU A 174 14.16 3.89 0.68
C GLU A 174 13.47 4.45 1.93
N ASP A 175 14.22 5.19 2.73
CA ASP A 175 13.76 5.88 3.94
C ASP A 175 13.84 7.41 3.78
N TYR A 176 13.85 7.87 2.54
CA TYR A 176 13.94 9.29 2.18
C TYR A 176 13.06 9.63 0.96
N GLN A 177 12.79 10.92 0.80
CA GLN A 177 12.25 11.50 -0.42
C GLN A 177 13.21 12.59 -0.92
N VAL A 178 13.42 12.63 -2.24
CA VAL A 178 14.32 13.60 -2.90
C VAL A 178 13.48 14.73 -3.50
N LEU A 179 13.69 15.94 -2.99
CA LEU A 179 13.03 17.17 -3.43
C LEU A 179 13.96 18.00 -4.34
N ALA A 180 13.48 19.16 -4.80
CA ALA A 180 14.24 20.09 -5.61
C ALA A 180 15.59 20.46 -4.98
N GLY A 181 16.60 20.64 -5.82
CA GLY A 181 17.97 20.92 -5.36
C GLY A 181 18.66 19.73 -4.68
N ASN A 182 18.19 18.51 -4.94
CA ASN A 182 18.71 17.26 -4.34
C ASN A 182 18.60 17.25 -2.81
N VAL A 183 17.58 17.89 -2.26
CA VAL A 183 17.30 17.89 -0.82
C VAL A 183 16.67 16.56 -0.45
N HIS A 184 17.29 15.84 0.49
CA HIS A 184 16.76 14.59 1.03
C HIS A 184 16.04 14.88 2.34
N ILE A 185 14.76 14.49 2.41
CA ILE A 185 13.98 14.50 3.64
C ILE A 185 13.72 13.07 4.09
N HIS A 186 13.63 12.86 5.40
CA HIS A 186 13.27 11.56 5.95
C HIS A 186 11.85 11.17 5.53
N PHE A 187 11.68 9.95 5.02
CA PHE A 187 10.41 9.41 4.55
C PHE A 187 10.43 7.89 4.55
N ASP A 188 10.16 7.27 5.68
CA ASP A 188 10.03 5.81 5.76
C ASP A 188 8.55 5.41 5.74
N GLU A 189 8.14 4.66 4.71
CA GLU A 189 6.75 4.20 4.55
C GLU A 189 6.27 3.35 5.72
N ARG A 190 7.16 2.63 6.41
CA ARG A 190 6.81 1.80 7.58
C ARG A 190 6.40 2.65 8.77
N GLU A 191 7.15 3.73 9.00
CA GLU A 191 6.83 4.69 10.06
C GLU A 191 5.51 5.40 9.77
N ILE A 192 5.28 5.75 8.50
CA ILE A 192 4.05 6.40 8.04
C ILE A 192 2.86 5.45 8.18
N CYS A 193 3.01 4.18 7.79
CA CYS A 193 1.99 3.16 7.99
C CYS A 193 1.66 2.98 9.47
N ALA A 194 2.67 2.92 10.35
CA ALA A 194 2.46 2.82 11.78
C ALA A 194 1.67 4.03 12.33
N GLN A 195 2.01 5.24 11.88
CA GLN A 195 1.27 6.46 12.24
C GLN A 195 -0.19 6.42 11.74
N ALA A 196 -0.41 5.97 10.49
CA ALA A 196 -1.75 5.87 9.91
C ALA A 196 -2.61 4.84 10.66
N LEU A 197 -2.03 3.70 11.03
CA LEU A 197 -2.71 2.64 11.79
C LEU A 197 -3.04 3.10 13.21
N ASP A 198 -2.11 3.78 13.91
CA ASP A 198 -2.35 4.37 15.23
C ASP A 198 -3.47 5.42 15.20
N LEU A 199 -3.49 6.25 14.13
CA LEU A 199 -4.56 7.22 13.96
C LEU A 199 -5.91 6.53 13.71
N LEU A 200 -5.94 5.47 12.90
CA LEU A 200 -7.16 4.69 12.63
C LEU A 200 -7.74 4.12 13.93
N ASP A 201 -6.89 3.64 14.85
CA ASP A 201 -7.32 3.14 16.16
C ASP A 201 -7.86 4.25 17.08
N LYS A 202 -7.22 5.41 17.07
CA LYS A 202 -7.64 6.56 17.88
C LYS A 202 -8.93 7.20 17.42
N ILE A 203 -9.22 7.13 16.13
CA ILE A 203 -10.39 7.78 15.52
C ILE A 203 -11.61 6.84 15.49
N SER A 204 -11.46 5.54 15.75
CA SER A 204 -12.59 4.61 15.83
C SER A 204 -13.27 4.73 17.21
N MET A 205 -14.50 5.29 17.22
CA MET A 205 -15.36 5.34 18.40
C MET A 205 -16.58 4.46 18.18
N THR A 206 -17.10 3.86 19.25
CA THR A 206 -18.43 3.23 19.18
C THR A 206 -19.50 4.32 19.08
N VAL A 207 -20.69 3.95 18.60
CA VAL A 207 -21.84 4.87 18.55
C VAL A 207 -22.19 5.38 19.95
N GLU A 208 -22.02 4.53 20.98
CA GLU A 208 -22.26 4.87 22.37
C GLU A 208 -21.26 5.89 22.92
N GLU A 209 -19.94 5.68 22.65
CA GLU A 209 -18.88 6.64 23.00
C GLU A 209 -19.09 8.00 22.33
N MET A 210 -19.55 8.02 21.05
CA MET A 210 -19.89 9.26 20.35
C MET A 210 -21.09 9.96 21.00
N ALA A 211 -22.15 9.22 21.34
CA ALA A 211 -23.31 9.81 22.02
C ALA A 211 -22.91 10.41 23.36
N GLN A 212 -22.08 9.73 24.14
CA GLN A 212 -21.54 10.25 25.41
C GLN A 212 -20.71 11.52 25.21
N ALA A 213 -19.80 11.52 24.23
CA ALA A 213 -18.95 12.67 23.93
C ALA A 213 -19.78 13.91 23.50
N CYS A 214 -20.88 13.70 22.76
CA CYS A 214 -21.78 14.75 22.33
C CYS A 214 -22.89 15.07 23.36
N LYS A 215 -22.90 14.44 24.53
CA LYS A 215 -23.97 14.53 25.54
C LYS A 215 -25.36 14.22 24.95
N GLY A 216 -25.40 13.31 23.99
CA GLY A 216 -26.58 12.86 23.28
C GLY A 216 -27.00 11.45 23.67
N SER A 217 -28.01 10.94 22.99
CA SER A 217 -28.49 9.56 23.13
C SER A 217 -28.59 8.89 21.75
N CYS A 218 -28.38 7.58 21.71
CA CYS A 218 -28.57 6.79 20.51
C CYS A 218 -30.05 6.40 20.38
N ALA A 219 -30.70 6.83 19.30
CA ALA A 219 -32.06 6.45 19.00
C ALA A 219 -32.10 5.64 17.69
N ASN A 220 -32.85 4.54 17.68
CA ASN A 220 -33.06 3.68 16.52
C ASN A 220 -31.78 3.01 15.94
N ILE A 221 -30.77 2.81 16.75
CA ILE A 221 -29.56 2.08 16.39
C ILE A 221 -29.60 0.71 17.10
N PRO A 222 -29.72 -0.39 16.36
CA PRO A 222 -29.89 -1.73 16.95
C PRO A 222 -28.64 -2.25 17.67
N ASP A 223 -27.45 -1.77 17.30
CA ASP A 223 -26.18 -2.13 17.95
C ASP A 223 -25.30 -0.90 18.13
N THR A 224 -25.17 -0.42 19.36
CA THR A 224 -24.37 0.76 19.70
C THR A 224 -22.88 0.43 19.91
N SER A 225 -22.50 -0.85 19.92
CA SER A 225 -21.11 -1.31 20.04
C SER A 225 -20.33 -1.22 18.72
N ILE A 226 -21.01 -0.95 17.59
CA ILE A 226 -20.39 -0.80 16.29
C ILE A 226 -19.41 0.37 16.32
N LYS A 227 -18.15 0.10 15.99
CA LYS A 227 -17.14 1.15 15.80
C LYS A 227 -17.34 1.88 14.48
N ILE A 228 -17.36 3.20 14.54
CA ILE A 228 -17.45 4.08 13.37
C ILE A 228 -16.15 4.88 13.27
N ALA A 229 -15.54 4.86 12.09
CA ALA A 229 -14.38 5.71 11.83
C ALA A 229 -14.79 7.19 11.75
N ALA A 230 -14.02 8.08 12.36
CA ALA A 230 -14.38 9.50 12.49
C ALA A 230 -14.53 10.23 11.14
N ASP A 231 -13.90 9.74 10.07
CA ASP A 231 -14.04 10.28 8.72
C ASP A 231 -15.45 10.07 8.11
N ARG A 232 -16.23 9.16 8.69
CA ARG A 232 -17.65 8.93 8.33
C ARG A 232 -18.61 9.81 9.11
N ILE A 233 -18.12 10.57 10.09
CA ILE A 233 -18.92 11.50 10.89
C ILE A 233 -19.06 12.80 10.11
N LYS A 234 -20.28 13.15 9.71
CA LYS A 234 -20.55 14.44 9.04
C LYS A 234 -21.03 15.45 10.06
N SER A 235 -20.38 16.62 10.11
CA SER A 235 -20.73 17.73 11.00
C SER A 235 -22.04 18.47 10.61
N ASP A 236 -22.58 18.24 9.42
CA ASP A 236 -23.80 18.85 8.95
C ASP A 236 -25.01 17.94 9.22
N SER A 237 -25.76 18.23 10.28
CA SER A 237 -26.92 17.45 10.69
C SER A 237 -28.00 17.33 9.60
N ARG A 238 -28.06 18.24 8.62
CA ARG A 238 -28.99 18.18 7.50
C ARG A 238 -28.64 17.08 6.50
N LYS A 239 -27.41 16.55 6.54
CA LYS A 239 -26.90 15.47 5.68
C LYS A 239 -26.98 14.09 6.35
N ILE A 240 -27.34 14.02 7.64
CA ILE A 240 -27.40 12.79 8.44
C ILE A 240 -28.77 12.08 8.31
N LEU A 241 -29.71 12.65 7.57
CA LEU A 241 -31.10 12.16 7.48
C LEU A 241 -31.29 10.85 6.68
N HIS A 242 -30.23 10.21 6.18
CA HIS A 242 -30.35 8.96 5.45
C HIS A 242 -29.59 7.81 6.15
N PRO A 243 -30.25 6.66 6.47
CA PRO A 243 -29.63 5.52 7.15
C PRO A 243 -28.45 4.88 6.41
N ARG A 244 -28.18 5.31 5.18
CA ARG A 244 -27.06 4.86 4.35
C ARG A 244 -25.77 5.68 4.53
N HIS A 245 -25.77 6.66 5.43
CA HIS A 245 -24.65 7.59 5.63
C HIS A 245 -24.09 7.58 7.07
N CYS A 246 -24.51 6.65 7.91
CA CYS A 246 -23.91 6.33 9.19
C CYS A 246 -23.07 5.05 9.11
#